data_21ce18829645eb49a6be895c2ea8dc79
#
_entry.id   21ce18829645eb49a6be895c2ea8dc79
#
_cell.length_a   1.000
_cell.length_b   1.000
_cell.length_c   1.000
_cell.angle_alpha   90.00
_cell.angle_beta   90.00
_cell.angle_gamma   90.00
#
_symmetry.space_group_name_H-M   'P 1'
#
loop_
_entity.id
_entity.type
_entity.pdbx_description
1 polymer ?
#
loop_
_entity_poly.entity_id
_entity_poly.type
_entity_poly.pdbx_seq_one_letter_code
_entity_poly.pdbx_strand_id
1 'polypeptide(L)'
;MAFDGIVISNIVSELKQKLTGGRISKIAQPEPEELVLTIKNKKDTYRLFLSANASLPLIYLTQEAGLSPMTAPNFCMLLRKHIGNARITDVTQPGLERIVRLELEHLDELGDLRQKSLVIEIMGKHSNIIFCDGTKIVDSIKHVSAAVSSVREVLPGRDYFIPNTTGKTNPLAADKTFFSSLFSSGKNIASILSGNFTGISNVSAEEIVYRSGLDSSLAAEACTLEEQTRLWNAFSVVMDLIRTQQFSPCIAYDGNEPKEFSAFLLTGLTEYRLQTFDSISEVLYTYYNSRSAIARMRQKSADLRHLVQNLIERTAKKADLQRRQLSDTDKREKYRIYGELLNAYGYDCPPDAKSYEVFNYYTDQMMTIPLDPTMTAKENAQKYFERYNKLKRTFEALSTLTVETENELAHLESIMTSIDIAASDVDLDEIRRELGESGYIKSHGPKGRKDNRRKCVPYHYLSSDGFDIYVGKNNYQNEELTFKFAQGNDIWMHAKKTPGSHVIIQTNGREVPDRTYEEAGSLAVYYSKAKTAPKAEVDYIERKFVKKPAGTKPGFVIYHTNYSLVASPDISSLKLISGGE
;
A
#
# COMPACT_ATOMS: atom_id res chain seq x y z
N MET A 1 1.91 -20.23 -9.56
CA MET A 1 1.57 -19.05 -10.36
C MET A 1 0.24 -19.33 -11.03
N ALA A 2 -0.80 -18.60 -10.68
CA ALA A 2 -2.16 -18.83 -11.21
C ALA A 2 -2.27 -18.56 -12.74
N PHE A 3 -1.34 -17.79 -13.31
CA PHE A 3 -1.27 -17.53 -14.75
C PHE A 3 -0.64 -18.72 -15.47
N ASP A 4 -1.43 -19.76 -15.65
CA ASP A 4 -1.01 -21.04 -16.25
C ASP A 4 -1.51 -21.22 -17.69
N GLY A 5 -1.24 -22.39 -18.29
CA GLY A 5 -1.65 -22.67 -19.67
C GLY A 5 -3.17 -22.75 -19.86
N ILE A 6 -3.92 -23.08 -18.80
CA ILE A 6 -5.38 -23.14 -18.85
C ILE A 6 -5.96 -21.71 -18.89
N VAL A 7 -5.40 -20.80 -18.10
CA VAL A 7 -5.76 -19.37 -18.15
C VAL A 7 -5.42 -18.78 -19.53
N ILE A 8 -4.24 -19.13 -20.09
CA ILE A 8 -3.89 -18.72 -21.46
C ILE A 8 -4.90 -19.27 -22.49
N SER A 9 -5.37 -20.50 -22.32
CA SER A 9 -6.38 -21.08 -23.23
C SER A 9 -7.69 -20.29 -23.20
N ASN A 10 -8.14 -19.85 -22.02
CA ASN A 10 -9.31 -18.98 -21.90
C ASN A 10 -9.08 -17.62 -22.55
N ILE A 11 -7.89 -16.99 -22.35
CA ILE A 11 -7.52 -15.74 -23.01
C ILE A 11 -7.55 -15.91 -24.53
N VAL A 12 -6.93 -16.96 -25.05
CA VAL A 12 -6.90 -17.22 -26.51
C VAL A 12 -8.30 -17.37 -27.05
N SER A 13 -9.19 -18.09 -26.36
CA SER A 13 -10.61 -18.20 -26.72
C SER A 13 -11.30 -16.84 -26.79
N GLU A 14 -11.13 -16.00 -25.76
CA GLU A 14 -11.70 -14.65 -25.74
C GLU A 14 -11.13 -13.75 -26.84
N LEU A 15 -9.80 -13.73 -27.01
CA LEU A 15 -9.14 -12.92 -28.04
C LEU A 15 -9.51 -13.39 -29.45
N LYS A 16 -9.61 -14.71 -29.69
CA LYS A 16 -10.02 -15.26 -30.97
C LYS A 16 -11.43 -14.79 -31.35
N GLN A 17 -12.36 -14.85 -30.39
CA GLN A 17 -13.74 -14.41 -30.59
C GLN A 17 -13.85 -12.90 -30.90
N LYS A 18 -13.08 -12.07 -30.15
CA LYS A 18 -13.20 -10.60 -30.22
C LYS A 18 -12.32 -9.97 -31.29
N LEU A 19 -11.13 -10.52 -31.57
CA LEU A 19 -10.11 -9.87 -32.38
C LEU A 19 -9.98 -10.42 -33.80
N THR A 20 -10.38 -11.67 -34.06
CA THR A 20 -10.25 -12.25 -35.40
C THR A 20 -11.04 -11.44 -36.44
N GLY A 21 -10.39 -11.10 -37.56
CA GLY A 21 -10.92 -10.24 -38.60
C GLY A 21 -10.69 -8.74 -38.36
N GLY A 22 -10.31 -8.36 -37.14
CA GLY A 22 -10.03 -6.97 -36.77
C GLY A 22 -8.68 -6.46 -37.33
N ARG A 23 -8.54 -5.12 -37.41
CA ARG A 23 -7.32 -4.46 -37.89
C ARG A 23 -6.64 -3.68 -36.77
N ILE A 24 -5.32 -3.75 -36.73
CA ILE A 24 -4.48 -2.99 -35.77
C ILE A 24 -4.45 -1.53 -36.19
N SER A 25 -5.19 -0.68 -35.51
CA SER A 25 -5.31 0.75 -35.84
C SER A 25 -4.27 1.63 -35.16
N LYS A 26 -3.74 1.20 -33.99
CA LYS A 26 -2.70 1.94 -33.24
C LYS A 26 -1.82 0.97 -32.47
N ILE A 27 -0.52 1.29 -32.43
CA ILE A 27 0.48 0.56 -31.63
C ILE A 27 1.16 1.58 -30.72
N ALA A 28 1.17 1.32 -29.42
CA ALA A 28 1.82 2.14 -28.41
C ALA A 28 2.69 1.26 -27.51
N GLN A 29 3.80 1.81 -27.03
CA GLN A 29 4.71 1.18 -26.07
C GLN A 29 4.84 2.13 -24.89
N PRO A 30 3.95 2.02 -23.87
CA PRO A 30 3.93 2.91 -22.71
C PRO A 30 5.20 2.83 -21.88
N GLU A 31 5.68 1.61 -21.64
CA GLU A 31 6.87 1.27 -20.86
C GLU A 31 7.84 0.40 -21.71
N PRO A 32 9.11 0.27 -21.34
CA PRO A 32 10.10 -0.47 -22.13
C PRO A 32 9.70 -1.91 -22.48
N GLU A 33 8.97 -2.59 -21.60
CA GLU A 33 8.56 -4.00 -21.74
C GLU A 33 7.05 -4.19 -21.98
N GLU A 34 6.32 -3.12 -22.33
CA GLU A 34 4.86 -3.14 -22.50
C GLU A 34 4.43 -2.67 -23.87
N LEU A 35 3.39 -3.29 -24.42
CA LEU A 35 2.74 -2.86 -25.65
C LEU A 35 1.23 -2.74 -25.46
N VAL A 36 0.61 -1.78 -26.12
CA VAL A 36 -0.84 -1.66 -26.26
C VAL A 36 -1.19 -1.62 -27.75
N LEU A 37 -1.94 -2.63 -28.20
CA LEU A 37 -2.48 -2.69 -29.55
C LEU A 37 -3.95 -2.23 -29.51
N THR A 38 -4.29 -1.22 -30.28
CA THR A 38 -5.70 -0.83 -30.50
C THR A 38 -6.19 -1.51 -31.77
N ILE A 39 -7.20 -2.35 -31.64
CA ILE A 39 -7.76 -3.17 -32.73
C ILE A 39 -9.19 -2.72 -32.99
N LYS A 40 -9.50 -2.42 -34.24
CA LYS A 40 -10.87 -2.15 -34.70
C LYS A 40 -11.43 -3.38 -35.37
N ASN A 41 -12.52 -3.92 -34.83
CA ASN A 41 -13.24 -5.04 -35.41
C ASN A 41 -14.72 -4.68 -35.58
N LYS A 42 -15.17 -4.55 -36.81
CA LYS A 42 -16.52 -4.05 -37.16
C LYS A 42 -16.80 -2.68 -36.49
N LYS A 43 -17.75 -2.63 -35.56
CA LYS A 43 -18.12 -1.41 -34.81
C LYS A 43 -17.36 -1.24 -33.52
N ASP A 44 -16.67 -2.28 -33.04
CA ASP A 44 -16.03 -2.31 -31.73
C ASP A 44 -14.55 -1.94 -31.82
N THR A 45 -14.05 -1.34 -30.75
CA THR A 45 -12.64 -1.02 -30.59
C THR A 45 -12.12 -1.68 -29.33
N TYR A 46 -11.16 -2.57 -29.49
CA TYR A 46 -10.51 -3.32 -28.41
C TYR A 46 -9.10 -2.77 -28.18
N ARG A 47 -8.65 -2.78 -26.92
CA ARG A 47 -7.24 -2.50 -26.55
C ARG A 47 -6.67 -3.75 -25.93
N LEU A 48 -5.66 -4.33 -26.58
CA LEU A 48 -4.93 -5.47 -26.10
C LEU A 48 -3.66 -4.97 -25.41
N PHE A 49 -3.58 -5.19 -24.09
CA PHE A 49 -2.40 -4.91 -23.28
C PHE A 49 -1.51 -6.15 -23.25
N LEU A 50 -0.21 -5.96 -23.47
CA LEU A 50 0.83 -6.96 -23.47
C LEU A 50 1.97 -6.49 -22.57
N SER A 51 2.43 -7.30 -21.64
CA SER A 51 3.59 -7.03 -20.80
C SER A 51 4.54 -8.22 -20.81
N ALA A 52 5.81 -7.96 -21.15
CA ALA A 52 6.91 -8.92 -21.01
C ALA A 52 7.69 -8.71 -19.71
N ASN A 53 7.17 -7.93 -18.75
CA ASN A 53 7.84 -7.66 -17.48
C ASN A 53 8.13 -8.97 -16.72
N ALA A 54 9.34 -9.11 -16.19
CA ALA A 54 9.78 -10.33 -15.52
C ALA A 54 8.94 -10.69 -14.28
N SER A 55 8.49 -9.68 -13.55
CA SER A 55 7.68 -9.85 -12.33
C SER A 55 6.19 -9.89 -12.62
N LEU A 56 5.75 -9.25 -13.71
CA LEU A 56 4.34 -9.07 -14.04
C LEU A 56 4.09 -9.24 -15.55
N PRO A 57 4.32 -10.45 -16.12
CA PRO A 57 4.01 -10.71 -17.51
C PRO A 57 2.51 -10.90 -17.67
N LEU A 58 1.89 -10.15 -18.61
CA LEU A 58 0.45 -10.08 -18.75
C LEU A 58 0.01 -9.99 -20.21
N ILE A 59 -1.18 -10.52 -20.47
CA ILE A 59 -1.94 -10.33 -21.72
C ILE A 59 -3.43 -10.30 -21.38
N TYR A 60 -4.11 -9.20 -21.71
CA TYR A 60 -5.57 -9.06 -21.52
C TYR A 60 -6.14 -7.86 -22.29
N LEU A 61 -7.45 -7.84 -22.49
CA LEU A 61 -8.16 -6.69 -23.02
C LEU A 61 -8.43 -5.66 -21.92
N THR A 62 -8.18 -4.38 -22.22
CA THR A 62 -8.39 -3.25 -21.28
C THR A 62 -9.20 -2.13 -21.91
N GLN A 63 -9.86 -1.34 -21.07
CA GLN A 63 -10.48 -0.07 -21.48
C GLN A 63 -9.50 1.11 -21.38
N GLU A 64 -8.40 0.95 -20.64
CA GLU A 64 -7.44 2.02 -20.40
C GLU A 64 -6.55 2.27 -21.62
N ALA A 65 -6.40 3.53 -22.00
CA ALA A 65 -5.40 3.98 -22.94
C ALA A 65 -4.17 4.42 -22.15
N GLY A 66 -3.16 3.57 -22.04
CA GLY A 66 -1.91 3.93 -21.37
C GLY A 66 -1.30 5.21 -21.92
N LEU A 67 -0.60 5.98 -21.07
CA LEU A 67 0.17 7.16 -21.48
C LEU A 67 1.32 6.69 -22.41
N SER A 68 1.42 7.26 -23.60
CA SER A 68 2.53 6.96 -24.51
C SER A 68 3.68 7.95 -24.28
N PRO A 69 4.95 7.49 -24.30
CA PRO A 69 6.09 8.40 -24.25
C PRO A 69 6.10 9.35 -25.46
N MET A 70 6.73 10.52 -25.30
CA MET A 70 6.84 11.51 -26.40
C MET A 70 7.56 10.94 -27.61
N THR A 71 8.55 10.08 -27.39
CA THR A 71 9.31 9.39 -28.46
C THR A 71 9.04 7.89 -28.36
N ALA A 72 8.55 7.28 -29.44
CA ALA A 72 8.28 5.86 -29.47
C ALA A 72 9.58 5.04 -29.53
N PRO A 73 9.73 3.95 -28.73
CA PRO A 73 10.88 3.04 -28.81
C PRO A 73 11.02 2.36 -30.18
N ASN A 74 12.24 1.91 -30.50
CA ASN A 74 12.54 1.30 -31.80
C ASN A 74 11.63 0.12 -32.15
N PHE A 75 11.39 -0.80 -31.21
CA PHE A 75 10.49 -1.93 -31.42
C PHE A 75 9.07 -1.50 -31.76
N CYS A 76 8.55 -0.47 -31.11
CA CYS A 76 7.24 0.10 -31.43
C CYS A 76 7.22 0.69 -32.86
N MET A 77 8.27 1.41 -33.25
CA MET A 77 8.37 1.97 -34.59
C MET A 77 8.46 0.90 -35.67
N LEU A 78 9.22 -0.16 -35.42
CA LEU A 78 9.31 -1.33 -36.30
C LEU A 78 7.94 -1.99 -36.46
N LEU A 79 7.21 -2.25 -35.37
CA LEU A 79 5.86 -2.82 -35.44
C LEU A 79 4.91 -1.90 -36.21
N ARG A 80 4.95 -0.58 -35.99
CA ARG A 80 4.13 0.38 -36.76
C ARG A 80 4.39 0.29 -38.25
N LYS A 81 5.64 0.16 -38.66
CA LYS A 81 6.04 0.01 -40.07
C LYS A 81 5.51 -1.29 -40.68
N HIS A 82 5.63 -2.41 -39.96
CA HIS A 82 5.40 -3.75 -40.53
C HIS A 82 3.99 -4.30 -40.31
N ILE A 83 3.30 -3.91 -39.23
CA ILE A 83 1.97 -4.42 -38.89
C ILE A 83 0.94 -3.32 -38.57
N GLY A 84 1.29 -2.06 -38.85
CA GLY A 84 0.30 -0.98 -38.84
C GLY A 84 -0.80 -1.29 -39.87
N ASN A 85 -2.06 -1.31 -39.43
CA ASN A 85 -3.24 -1.69 -40.23
C ASN A 85 -3.31 -3.17 -40.65
N ALA A 86 -2.44 -4.05 -40.13
CA ALA A 86 -2.53 -5.49 -40.34
C ALA A 86 -3.86 -6.07 -39.84
N ARG A 87 -4.36 -7.09 -40.53
CA ARG A 87 -5.53 -7.86 -40.13
C ARG A 87 -5.11 -9.04 -39.26
N ILE A 88 -5.80 -9.25 -38.14
CA ILE A 88 -5.63 -10.45 -37.31
C ILE A 88 -6.44 -11.56 -37.96
N THR A 89 -5.76 -12.62 -38.38
CA THR A 89 -6.39 -13.78 -39.03
C THR A 89 -6.74 -14.89 -38.05
N ASP A 90 -5.89 -15.09 -37.05
CA ASP A 90 -6.15 -16.06 -35.99
C ASP A 90 -5.41 -15.67 -34.69
N VAL A 91 -5.83 -16.29 -33.57
CA VAL A 91 -5.15 -16.26 -32.27
C VAL A 91 -5.00 -17.67 -31.78
N THR A 92 -3.77 -18.11 -31.53
CA THR A 92 -3.48 -19.52 -31.22
C THR A 92 -2.60 -19.68 -29.99
N GLN A 93 -2.67 -20.87 -29.39
CA GLN A 93 -1.82 -21.32 -28.29
C GLN A 93 -1.24 -22.70 -28.68
N PRO A 94 0.10 -22.88 -28.65
CA PRO A 94 0.72 -24.20 -28.90
C PRO A 94 0.48 -25.14 -27.70
N GLY A 95 -0.35 -26.15 -27.88
CA GLY A 95 -0.74 -27.05 -26.77
C GLY A 95 -1.37 -26.27 -25.63
N LEU A 96 -0.87 -26.46 -24.40
CA LEU A 96 -1.16 -25.59 -23.24
C LEU A 96 0.08 -24.83 -22.77
N GLU A 97 0.97 -24.44 -23.69
CA GLU A 97 2.11 -23.58 -23.38
C GLU A 97 1.64 -22.18 -22.97
N ARG A 98 2.45 -21.48 -22.18
CA ARG A 98 2.17 -20.09 -21.80
C ARG A 98 2.61 -19.13 -22.92
N ILE A 99 2.13 -19.39 -24.12
CA ILE A 99 2.45 -18.66 -25.35
C ILE A 99 1.16 -18.33 -26.07
N VAL A 100 1.01 -17.07 -26.46
CA VAL A 100 -0.07 -16.62 -27.36
C VAL A 100 0.56 -16.14 -28.65
N ARG A 101 -0.01 -16.58 -29.77
CA ARG A 101 0.43 -16.18 -31.09
C ARG A 101 -0.70 -15.48 -31.84
N LEU A 102 -0.48 -14.24 -32.25
CA LEU A 102 -1.37 -13.49 -33.13
C LEU A 102 -0.88 -13.67 -34.56
N GLU A 103 -1.70 -14.29 -35.41
CA GLU A 103 -1.43 -14.42 -36.84
C GLU A 103 -1.96 -13.18 -37.56
N LEU A 104 -1.11 -12.60 -38.40
CA LEU A 104 -1.34 -11.30 -39.01
C LEU A 104 -1.17 -11.36 -40.53
N GLU A 105 -2.08 -10.72 -41.25
CA GLU A 105 -1.95 -10.46 -42.68
C GLU A 105 -1.70 -8.96 -42.89
N HIS A 106 -0.70 -8.66 -43.69
CA HIS A 106 -0.31 -7.29 -44.03
C HIS A 106 0.08 -7.21 -45.50
N LEU A 107 -0.32 -6.15 -46.19
CA LEU A 107 0.18 -5.82 -47.52
C LEU A 107 1.57 -5.15 -47.38
N ASP A 108 2.56 -5.65 -48.06
CA ASP A 108 3.88 -5.02 -48.10
C ASP A 108 3.90 -3.78 -49.02
N GLU A 109 5.05 -3.12 -49.13
CA GLU A 109 5.22 -1.91 -49.94
C GLU A 109 4.95 -2.13 -51.44
N LEU A 110 5.00 -3.37 -51.92
CA LEU A 110 4.71 -3.76 -53.28
C LEU A 110 3.25 -4.17 -53.48
N GLY A 111 2.47 -4.25 -52.40
CA GLY A 111 1.08 -4.70 -52.43
C GLY A 111 0.90 -6.20 -52.28
N ASP A 112 1.96 -6.95 -52.05
CA ASP A 112 1.89 -8.40 -51.83
C ASP A 112 1.40 -8.73 -50.43
N LEU A 113 0.52 -9.73 -50.32
CA LEU A 113 0.02 -10.22 -49.03
C LEU A 113 1.10 -11.03 -48.31
N ARG A 114 1.52 -10.56 -47.15
CA ARG A 114 2.50 -11.21 -46.27
C ARG A 114 1.83 -11.68 -44.99
N GLN A 115 2.20 -12.89 -44.57
CA GLN A 115 1.80 -13.45 -43.29
C GLN A 115 2.91 -13.26 -42.26
N LYS A 116 2.59 -12.68 -41.13
CA LYS A 116 3.52 -12.39 -40.01
C LYS A 116 2.86 -12.81 -38.71
N SER A 117 3.65 -12.95 -37.67
CA SER A 117 3.11 -13.29 -36.35
C SER A 117 3.74 -12.46 -35.24
N LEU A 118 2.94 -12.14 -34.24
CA LEU A 118 3.38 -11.57 -32.98
C LEU A 118 3.21 -12.63 -31.90
N VAL A 119 4.32 -13.07 -31.32
CA VAL A 119 4.36 -14.12 -30.30
C VAL A 119 4.58 -13.51 -28.94
N ILE A 120 3.72 -13.83 -27.99
CA ILE A 120 3.75 -13.36 -26.62
C ILE A 120 4.04 -14.54 -25.70
N GLU A 121 5.18 -14.53 -25.03
CA GLU A 121 5.62 -15.55 -24.09
C GLU A 121 5.44 -15.06 -22.66
N ILE A 122 4.69 -15.79 -21.83
CA ILE A 122 4.34 -15.48 -20.45
C ILE A 122 5.09 -16.44 -19.51
N MET A 123 6.40 -16.25 -19.35
CA MET A 123 7.29 -17.20 -18.66
C MET A 123 8.12 -16.54 -17.54
N GLY A 124 7.56 -15.56 -16.80
CA GLY A 124 8.25 -14.82 -15.74
C GLY A 124 9.48 -14.08 -16.30
N LYS A 125 10.65 -14.32 -15.76
CA LYS A 125 11.90 -13.67 -16.21
C LYS A 125 12.25 -13.92 -17.68
N HIS A 126 11.71 -14.97 -18.29
CA HIS A 126 11.90 -15.32 -19.69
C HIS A 126 10.77 -14.84 -20.61
N SER A 127 9.83 -14.04 -20.09
CA SER A 127 8.75 -13.45 -20.87
C SER A 127 9.29 -12.51 -21.94
N ASN A 128 8.67 -12.56 -23.14
CA ASN A 128 9.08 -11.76 -24.28
C ASN A 128 7.90 -11.46 -25.21
N ILE A 129 8.03 -10.45 -26.06
CA ILE A 129 7.13 -10.18 -27.20
C ILE A 129 7.99 -10.18 -28.43
N ILE A 130 7.74 -11.16 -29.33
CA ILE A 130 8.62 -11.47 -30.45
C ILE A 130 7.83 -11.29 -31.75
N PHE A 131 8.37 -10.51 -32.68
CA PHE A 131 7.80 -10.32 -33.98
C PHE A 131 8.49 -11.21 -35.01
N CYS A 132 7.72 -12.02 -35.73
CA CYS A 132 8.24 -13.02 -36.66
C CYS A 132 7.68 -12.84 -38.08
N ASP A 133 8.50 -13.17 -39.05
CA ASP A 133 8.14 -13.39 -40.48
C ASP A 133 8.38 -14.86 -40.82
N GLY A 134 7.32 -15.65 -40.90
CA GLY A 134 7.40 -17.10 -40.91
C GLY A 134 8.07 -17.62 -39.63
N THR A 135 9.19 -18.35 -39.78
CA THR A 135 9.99 -18.85 -38.66
C THR A 135 11.08 -17.88 -38.21
N LYS A 136 11.36 -16.83 -38.98
CA LYS A 136 12.44 -15.87 -38.68
C LYS A 136 11.99 -14.79 -37.73
N ILE A 137 12.78 -14.53 -36.69
CA ILE A 137 12.61 -13.40 -35.81
C ILE A 137 13.01 -12.12 -36.55
N VAL A 138 12.07 -11.21 -36.71
CA VAL A 138 12.35 -9.88 -37.26
C VAL A 138 12.91 -8.97 -36.17
N ASP A 139 12.27 -8.98 -34.99
CA ASP A 139 12.73 -8.26 -33.79
C ASP A 139 11.96 -8.74 -32.54
N SER A 140 12.38 -8.30 -31.36
CA SER A 140 11.71 -8.60 -30.09
C SER A 140 11.85 -7.44 -29.11
N ILE A 141 10.90 -7.38 -28.15
CA ILE A 141 10.93 -6.33 -27.12
C ILE A 141 12.13 -6.49 -26.17
N LYS A 142 12.60 -7.74 -25.99
CA LYS A 142 13.81 -8.10 -25.26
C LYS A 142 14.75 -8.93 -26.13
N HIS A 143 15.94 -8.46 -26.36
CA HIS A 143 16.99 -9.22 -27.05
C HIS A 143 17.66 -10.19 -26.08
N VAL A 144 17.73 -11.46 -26.45
CA VAL A 144 18.36 -12.52 -25.66
C VAL A 144 19.50 -13.14 -26.49
N SER A 145 20.74 -12.84 -26.11
CA SER A 145 21.94 -13.40 -26.75
C SER A 145 22.36 -14.73 -26.12
N ALA A 146 23.30 -15.43 -26.77
CA ALA A 146 23.92 -16.66 -26.24
C ALA A 146 24.61 -16.45 -24.87
N ALA A 147 25.04 -15.23 -24.56
CA ALA A 147 25.63 -14.89 -23.26
C ALA A 147 24.57 -14.85 -22.12
N VAL A 148 23.29 -14.62 -22.47
CA VAL A 148 22.17 -14.53 -21.51
C VAL A 148 21.42 -15.87 -21.39
N SER A 149 21.34 -16.65 -22.48
CA SER A 149 20.64 -17.93 -22.50
C SER A 149 21.39 -18.96 -23.31
N SER A 150 21.71 -20.08 -22.68
CA SER A 150 22.28 -21.26 -23.35
C SER A 150 21.27 -22.09 -24.15
N VAL A 151 19.98 -21.84 -23.96
CA VAL A 151 18.89 -22.63 -24.54
C VAL A 151 18.48 -22.10 -25.91
N ARG A 152 18.32 -20.77 -26.02
CA ARG A 152 17.81 -20.12 -27.23
C ARG A 152 18.26 -18.65 -27.28
N GLU A 153 18.67 -18.22 -28.47
CA GLU A 153 18.83 -16.79 -28.77
C GLU A 153 17.51 -16.21 -29.28
N VAL A 154 17.17 -14.98 -28.86
CA VAL A 154 16.06 -14.21 -29.41
C VAL A 154 16.64 -12.89 -29.95
N LEU A 155 17.09 -12.96 -31.20
CA LEU A 155 17.76 -11.86 -31.91
C LEU A 155 17.24 -11.80 -33.36
N PRO A 156 17.26 -10.64 -34.01
CA PRO A 156 16.90 -10.50 -35.42
C PRO A 156 17.65 -11.48 -36.31
N GLY A 157 16.92 -12.12 -37.25
CA GLY A 157 17.44 -13.11 -38.20
C GLY A 157 17.58 -14.53 -37.65
N ARG A 158 17.41 -14.77 -36.35
CA ARG A 158 17.37 -16.12 -35.77
C ARG A 158 16.04 -16.80 -36.02
N ASP A 159 16.02 -18.15 -35.94
CA ASP A 159 14.77 -18.91 -36.02
C ASP A 159 14.04 -18.90 -34.67
N TYR A 160 12.76 -18.64 -34.71
CA TYR A 160 11.88 -18.83 -33.57
C TYR A 160 11.52 -20.28 -33.37
N PHE A 161 11.73 -20.83 -32.19
CA PHE A 161 11.26 -22.13 -31.77
C PHE A 161 10.91 -22.16 -30.28
N ILE A 162 10.04 -23.06 -29.87
CA ILE A 162 9.68 -23.28 -28.48
C ILE A 162 10.63 -24.32 -27.90
N PRO A 163 11.47 -23.97 -26.88
CA PRO A 163 12.41 -24.93 -26.31
C PRO A 163 11.66 -26.04 -25.53
N ASN A 164 11.90 -27.28 -25.83
CA ASN A 164 11.42 -28.38 -25.01
C ASN A 164 12.40 -28.67 -23.86
N THR A 165 12.40 -27.85 -22.85
CA THR A 165 13.32 -27.95 -21.70
C THR A 165 12.76 -28.70 -20.51
N THR A 166 11.45 -28.98 -20.47
CA THR A 166 10.77 -29.51 -19.28
C THR A 166 10.38 -30.98 -19.39
N GLY A 167 10.37 -31.54 -20.59
CA GLY A 167 9.93 -32.92 -20.85
C GLY A 167 8.46 -33.19 -20.47
N LYS A 168 7.64 -32.13 -20.28
CA LYS A 168 6.24 -32.25 -19.90
C LYS A 168 5.37 -32.64 -21.08
N THR A 169 4.34 -33.42 -20.81
CA THR A 169 3.36 -33.88 -21.81
C THR A 169 2.22 -32.86 -21.95
N ASN A 170 1.73 -32.67 -23.18
CA ASN A 170 0.51 -31.89 -23.40
C ASN A 170 -0.69 -32.62 -22.77
N PRO A 171 -1.38 -32.05 -21.77
CA PRO A 171 -2.47 -32.72 -21.08
C PRO A 171 -3.69 -33.02 -21.99
N LEU A 172 -3.86 -32.21 -23.06
CA LEU A 172 -4.95 -32.44 -24.02
C LEU A 172 -4.73 -33.70 -24.90
N ALA A 173 -3.49 -34.16 -25.00
CA ALA A 173 -3.14 -35.36 -25.76
C ALA A 173 -2.83 -36.59 -24.86
N ALA A 174 -2.94 -36.44 -23.54
CA ALA A 174 -2.64 -37.51 -22.59
C ALA A 174 -3.70 -38.62 -22.65
N ASP A 175 -3.24 -39.87 -22.60
CA ASP A 175 -4.09 -41.04 -22.46
C ASP A 175 -4.04 -41.61 -21.02
N LYS A 176 -4.97 -42.54 -20.73
CA LYS A 176 -5.07 -43.18 -19.41
C LYS A 176 -3.83 -44.01 -19.07
N THR A 177 -3.14 -44.58 -20.07
CA THR A 177 -1.94 -45.42 -19.86
C THR A 177 -0.78 -44.56 -19.36
N PHE A 178 -0.51 -43.43 -20.02
CA PHE A 178 0.49 -42.46 -19.57
C PHE A 178 0.13 -41.92 -18.19
N PHE A 179 -1.13 -41.56 -17.99
CA PHE A 179 -1.58 -41.01 -16.68
C PHE A 179 -1.32 -41.99 -15.53
N SER A 180 -1.65 -43.30 -15.73
CA SER A 180 -1.42 -44.34 -14.72
C SER A 180 0.07 -44.58 -14.44
N SER A 181 0.95 -44.35 -15.40
CA SER A 181 2.40 -44.51 -15.20
C SER A 181 3.00 -43.48 -14.23
N LEU A 182 2.31 -42.35 -13.98
CA LEU A 182 2.78 -41.30 -13.11
C LEU A 182 2.73 -41.66 -11.62
N PHE A 183 1.95 -42.66 -11.23
CA PHE A 183 1.73 -43.07 -9.86
C PHE A 183 2.88 -43.88 -9.24
N SER A 184 3.89 -44.26 -9.98
CA SER A 184 5.13 -44.86 -9.46
C SER A 184 6.14 -43.89 -8.91
N SER A 185 5.74 -42.65 -8.66
CA SER A 185 6.58 -41.54 -8.17
C SER A 185 6.32 -41.27 -6.68
N GLY A 186 7.37 -41.15 -5.85
CA GLY A 186 7.25 -40.79 -4.44
C GLY A 186 6.75 -39.36 -4.14
N LYS A 187 6.19 -38.66 -5.13
CA LYS A 187 5.60 -37.33 -5.00
C LYS A 187 4.11 -37.40 -4.65
N ASN A 188 3.56 -36.30 -4.12
CA ASN A 188 2.11 -36.20 -3.93
C ASN A 188 1.36 -36.04 -5.27
N ILE A 189 0.06 -36.41 -5.27
CA ILE A 189 -0.77 -36.43 -6.48
C ILE A 189 -0.95 -35.07 -7.15
N ALA A 190 -0.98 -33.97 -6.43
CA ALA A 190 -1.03 -32.62 -7.03
C ALA A 190 0.30 -32.30 -7.74
N SER A 191 1.44 -32.69 -7.16
CA SER A 191 2.77 -32.49 -7.74
C SER A 191 3.02 -33.36 -8.98
N ILE A 192 2.46 -34.56 -9.09
CA ILE A 192 2.59 -35.35 -10.32
C ILE A 192 1.82 -34.68 -11.46
N LEU A 193 0.65 -34.09 -11.23
CA LEU A 193 -0.09 -33.35 -12.25
C LEU A 193 0.66 -32.11 -12.71
N SER A 194 1.01 -31.22 -11.80
CA SER A 194 1.71 -29.98 -12.16
C SER A 194 3.13 -30.18 -12.67
N GLY A 195 3.78 -31.29 -12.27
CA GLY A 195 5.14 -31.64 -12.67
C GLY A 195 5.26 -32.31 -14.05
N ASN A 196 4.28 -33.09 -14.47
CA ASN A 196 4.35 -33.89 -15.70
C ASN A 196 3.52 -33.33 -16.87
N PHE A 197 2.59 -32.42 -16.60
CA PHE A 197 1.76 -31.83 -17.65
C PHE A 197 2.10 -30.34 -17.89
N THR A 198 2.19 -30.00 -19.17
CA THR A 198 2.36 -28.60 -19.61
C THR A 198 1.12 -27.77 -19.27
N GLY A 199 1.33 -26.58 -18.76
CA GLY A 199 0.26 -25.59 -18.55
C GLY A 199 -0.67 -25.86 -17.36
N ILE A 200 -0.38 -26.85 -16.52
CA ILE A 200 -1.11 -27.10 -15.27
C ILE A 200 -0.31 -26.49 -14.11
N SER A 201 -0.88 -25.51 -13.41
CA SER A 201 -0.33 -24.94 -12.18
C SER A 201 -0.64 -25.79 -10.95
N ASN A 202 0.01 -25.50 -9.80
CA ASN A 202 -0.33 -26.16 -8.56
C ASN A 202 -1.80 -25.92 -8.17
N VAL A 203 -2.30 -24.69 -8.33
CA VAL A 203 -3.70 -24.34 -8.04
C VAL A 203 -4.66 -25.17 -8.89
N SER A 204 -4.39 -25.29 -10.20
CA SER A 204 -5.21 -26.11 -11.09
C SER A 204 -5.10 -27.60 -10.76
N ALA A 205 -3.92 -28.09 -10.36
CA ALA A 205 -3.71 -29.47 -9.94
C ALA A 205 -4.44 -29.78 -8.63
N GLU A 206 -4.38 -28.91 -7.64
CA GLU A 206 -5.08 -29.04 -6.35
C GLU A 206 -6.60 -29.06 -6.54
N GLU A 207 -7.14 -28.20 -7.41
CA GLU A 207 -8.57 -28.21 -7.74
C GLU A 207 -8.99 -29.51 -8.44
N ILE A 208 -8.19 -30.04 -9.40
CA ILE A 208 -8.45 -31.34 -10.05
C ILE A 208 -8.48 -32.47 -9.01
N VAL A 209 -7.53 -32.47 -8.07
CA VAL A 209 -7.48 -33.47 -6.99
C VAL A 209 -8.70 -33.31 -6.08
N TYR A 210 -9.05 -32.09 -5.67
CA TYR A 210 -10.24 -31.85 -4.86
C TYR A 210 -11.52 -32.38 -5.51
N ARG A 211 -11.70 -32.13 -6.80
CA ARG A 211 -12.86 -32.67 -7.58
C ARG A 211 -12.91 -34.19 -7.65
N SER A 212 -11.78 -34.85 -7.49
CA SER A 212 -11.73 -36.31 -7.41
C SER A 212 -12.11 -36.86 -6.04
N GLY A 213 -12.27 -35.99 -5.01
CA GLY A 213 -12.52 -36.35 -3.63
C GLY A 213 -11.29 -36.94 -2.92
N LEU A 214 -10.09 -36.58 -3.37
CA LEU A 214 -8.82 -37.01 -2.78
C LEU A 214 -8.12 -35.84 -2.06
N ASP A 215 -7.23 -36.18 -1.13
CA ASP A 215 -6.36 -35.21 -0.47
C ASP A 215 -5.13 -34.92 -1.34
N SER A 216 -4.83 -33.65 -1.60
CA SER A 216 -3.72 -33.21 -2.43
C SER A 216 -2.34 -33.64 -1.90
N SER A 217 -2.22 -33.89 -0.59
CA SER A 217 -1.01 -34.37 0.08
C SER A 217 -0.77 -35.88 -0.07
N LEU A 218 -1.77 -36.66 -0.54
CA LEU A 218 -1.67 -38.10 -0.71
C LEU A 218 -0.50 -38.47 -1.65
N ALA A 219 0.36 -39.39 -1.19
CA ALA A 219 1.46 -39.90 -2.02
C ALA A 219 0.90 -40.67 -3.21
N ALA A 220 1.45 -40.44 -4.41
CA ALA A 220 0.98 -41.09 -5.62
C ALA A 220 1.05 -42.63 -5.55
N GLU A 221 2.12 -43.16 -4.96
CA GLU A 221 2.33 -44.61 -4.76
C GLU A 221 1.30 -45.25 -3.83
N ALA A 222 0.68 -44.45 -2.93
CA ALA A 222 -0.35 -44.94 -2.01
C ALA A 222 -1.75 -44.97 -2.63
N CYS A 223 -1.94 -44.42 -3.83
CA CYS A 223 -3.24 -44.37 -4.50
C CYS A 223 -3.67 -45.74 -5.03
N THR A 224 -4.85 -46.17 -4.63
CA THR A 224 -5.50 -47.36 -5.17
C THR A 224 -5.91 -47.16 -6.65
N LEU A 225 -6.15 -48.25 -7.38
CA LEU A 225 -6.63 -48.18 -8.78
C LEU A 225 -7.96 -47.41 -8.90
N GLU A 226 -8.82 -47.52 -7.90
CA GLU A 226 -10.09 -46.78 -7.86
C GLU A 226 -9.85 -45.28 -7.72
N GLU A 227 -8.96 -44.85 -6.82
CA GLU A 227 -8.58 -43.46 -6.63
C GLU A 227 -7.89 -42.88 -7.86
N GLN A 228 -6.99 -43.64 -8.52
CA GLN A 228 -6.40 -43.25 -9.79
C GLN A 228 -7.45 -43.03 -10.87
N THR A 229 -8.48 -43.89 -10.92
CA THR A 229 -9.58 -43.76 -11.87
C THR A 229 -10.45 -42.53 -11.58
N ARG A 230 -10.74 -42.23 -10.30
CA ARG A 230 -11.46 -41.00 -9.91
C ARG A 230 -10.67 -39.76 -10.32
N LEU A 231 -9.35 -39.76 -10.05
CA LEU A 231 -8.49 -38.63 -10.41
C LEU A 231 -8.41 -38.45 -11.95
N TRP A 232 -8.28 -39.55 -12.73
CA TRP A 232 -8.34 -39.50 -14.18
C TRP A 232 -9.65 -38.91 -14.70
N ASN A 233 -10.78 -39.30 -14.13
CA ASN A 233 -12.09 -38.77 -14.53
C ASN A 233 -12.18 -37.27 -14.25
N ALA A 234 -11.76 -36.79 -13.05
CA ALA A 234 -11.73 -35.38 -12.72
C ALA A 234 -10.79 -34.58 -13.65
N PHE A 235 -9.60 -35.11 -13.93
CA PHE A 235 -8.67 -34.55 -14.90
C PHE A 235 -9.28 -34.45 -16.29
N SER A 236 -9.90 -35.52 -16.79
CA SER A 236 -10.52 -35.57 -18.11
C SER A 236 -11.64 -34.55 -18.25
N VAL A 237 -12.49 -34.39 -17.23
CA VAL A 237 -13.56 -33.39 -17.22
C VAL A 237 -12.98 -31.97 -17.38
N VAL A 238 -11.90 -31.65 -16.66
CA VAL A 238 -11.27 -30.32 -16.80
C VAL A 238 -10.65 -30.15 -18.19
N MET A 239 -10.02 -31.20 -18.75
CA MET A 239 -9.47 -31.14 -20.11
C MET A 239 -10.57 -30.98 -21.16
N ASP A 240 -11.74 -31.59 -20.96
CA ASP A 240 -12.89 -31.45 -21.86
C ASP A 240 -13.49 -30.02 -21.80
N LEU A 241 -13.55 -29.39 -20.63
CA LEU A 241 -13.92 -27.96 -20.52
C LEU A 241 -13.01 -27.09 -21.39
N ILE A 242 -11.70 -27.36 -21.40
CA ILE A 242 -10.73 -26.61 -22.22
C ILE A 242 -10.96 -26.89 -23.72
N ARG A 243 -11.14 -28.15 -24.12
CA ARG A 243 -11.40 -28.54 -25.53
C ARG A 243 -12.68 -27.92 -26.06
N THR A 244 -13.73 -27.86 -25.22
CA THR A 244 -15.05 -27.31 -25.59
C THR A 244 -15.13 -25.80 -25.34
N GLN A 245 -14.06 -25.16 -24.83
CA GLN A 245 -13.98 -23.73 -24.51
C GLN A 245 -15.06 -23.26 -23.51
N GLN A 246 -15.44 -24.14 -22.58
CA GLN A 246 -16.41 -23.86 -21.53
C GLN A 246 -15.68 -23.38 -20.27
N PHE A 247 -15.37 -22.11 -20.25
CA PHE A 247 -14.67 -21.47 -19.13
C PHE A 247 -15.64 -20.80 -18.16
N SER A 248 -15.22 -20.75 -16.89
CA SER A 248 -15.94 -20.03 -15.82
C SER A 248 -14.92 -19.26 -14.96
N PRO A 249 -14.39 -18.17 -15.51
CA PRO A 249 -13.31 -17.44 -14.85
C PRO A 249 -13.74 -16.87 -13.52
N CYS A 250 -12.88 -16.99 -12.50
CA CYS A 250 -13.18 -16.55 -11.14
C CYS A 250 -11.97 -16.00 -10.41
N ILE A 251 -12.23 -15.21 -9.36
CA ILE A 251 -11.27 -14.77 -8.35
C ILE A 251 -11.72 -15.28 -6.98
N ALA A 252 -10.79 -15.82 -6.21
CA ALA A 252 -10.97 -16.16 -4.80
C ALA A 252 -10.45 -15.02 -3.93
N TYR A 253 -11.30 -14.50 -3.02
CA TYR A 253 -11.01 -13.38 -2.15
C TYR A 253 -10.94 -13.79 -0.68
N ASP A 254 -9.94 -13.28 0.03
CA ASP A 254 -9.86 -13.26 1.49
C ASP A 254 -10.30 -11.87 1.95
N GLY A 255 -11.52 -11.74 2.46
CA GLY A 255 -12.16 -10.44 2.64
C GLY A 255 -12.26 -9.69 1.31
N ASN A 256 -11.53 -8.59 1.16
CA ASN A 256 -11.43 -7.79 -0.07
C ASN A 256 -10.13 -8.03 -0.85
N GLU A 257 -9.19 -8.82 -0.33
CA GLU A 257 -7.90 -9.07 -0.99
C GLU A 257 -8.01 -10.25 -1.96
N PRO A 258 -7.74 -10.07 -3.28
CA PRO A 258 -7.71 -11.17 -4.22
C PRO A 258 -6.50 -12.07 -3.96
N LYS A 259 -6.74 -13.35 -3.67
CA LYS A 259 -5.70 -14.35 -3.37
C LYS A 259 -5.30 -15.16 -4.58
N GLU A 260 -6.27 -15.77 -5.26
CA GLU A 260 -6.07 -16.62 -6.43
C GLU A 260 -7.10 -16.34 -7.51
N PHE A 261 -6.78 -16.71 -8.75
CA PHE A 261 -7.71 -16.67 -9.87
C PHE A 261 -7.54 -17.89 -10.77
N SER A 262 -8.57 -18.22 -11.54
CA SER A 262 -8.55 -19.36 -12.47
C SER A 262 -9.48 -19.11 -13.65
N ALA A 263 -9.31 -19.90 -14.71
CA ALA A 263 -10.19 -19.98 -15.86
C ALA A 263 -11.45 -20.86 -15.62
N PHE A 264 -11.50 -21.55 -14.49
CA PHE A 264 -12.63 -22.37 -14.03
C PHE A 264 -12.81 -22.23 -12.52
N LEU A 265 -13.99 -22.61 -12.01
CA LEU A 265 -14.32 -22.46 -10.59
C LEU A 265 -13.35 -23.23 -9.69
N LEU A 266 -12.83 -22.56 -8.66
CA LEU A 266 -11.96 -23.13 -7.63
C LEU A 266 -12.79 -23.59 -6.43
N THR A 267 -13.48 -24.73 -6.58
CA THR A 267 -14.43 -25.27 -5.59
C THR A 267 -13.74 -25.80 -4.33
N GLY A 268 -12.45 -26.11 -4.41
CA GLY A 268 -11.63 -26.56 -3.28
C GLY A 268 -11.21 -25.45 -2.31
N LEU A 269 -11.33 -24.18 -2.68
CA LEU A 269 -10.98 -23.03 -1.82
C LEU A 269 -12.19 -22.57 -0.99
N THR A 270 -12.65 -23.43 -0.08
CA THR A 270 -13.89 -23.22 0.70
C THR A 270 -13.82 -22.09 1.70
N GLU A 271 -12.62 -21.69 2.14
CA GLU A 271 -12.38 -20.58 3.06
C GLU A 271 -12.45 -19.19 2.40
N TYR A 272 -12.43 -19.14 1.05
CA TYR A 272 -12.43 -17.90 0.29
C TYR A 272 -13.78 -17.63 -0.38
N ARG A 273 -14.12 -16.34 -0.48
CA ARG A 273 -15.29 -15.92 -1.26
C ARG A 273 -14.96 -15.97 -2.74
N LEU A 274 -15.65 -16.81 -3.49
CA LEU A 274 -15.50 -16.89 -4.95
C LEU A 274 -16.39 -15.85 -5.64
N GLN A 275 -15.84 -15.14 -6.61
CA GLN A 275 -16.56 -14.25 -7.52
C GLN A 275 -16.27 -14.67 -8.95
N THR A 276 -17.31 -14.91 -9.73
CA THR A 276 -17.24 -15.25 -11.16
C THR A 276 -17.31 -14.00 -12.02
N PHE A 277 -16.76 -14.09 -13.23
CA PHE A 277 -16.71 -13.02 -14.21
C PHE A 277 -17.08 -13.57 -15.60
N ASP A 278 -17.57 -12.69 -16.47
CA ASP A 278 -17.90 -13.07 -17.85
C ASP A 278 -16.66 -13.10 -18.76
N SER A 279 -15.56 -12.50 -18.35
CA SER A 279 -14.32 -12.34 -19.13
C SER A 279 -13.09 -12.63 -18.29
N ILE A 280 -12.19 -13.44 -18.84
CA ILE A 280 -10.87 -13.67 -18.22
C ILE A 280 -10.01 -12.40 -18.23
N SER A 281 -10.17 -11.53 -19.23
CA SER A 281 -9.50 -10.23 -19.26
C SER A 281 -9.92 -9.35 -18.07
N GLU A 282 -11.19 -9.39 -17.68
CA GLU A 282 -11.69 -8.68 -16.51
C GLU A 282 -11.14 -9.26 -15.21
N VAL A 283 -11.05 -10.59 -15.08
CA VAL A 283 -10.40 -11.27 -13.97
C VAL A 283 -8.96 -10.79 -13.81
N LEU A 284 -8.18 -10.81 -14.90
CA LEU A 284 -6.77 -10.42 -14.87
C LEU A 284 -6.60 -8.93 -14.53
N TYR A 285 -7.39 -8.07 -15.16
CA TYR A 285 -7.40 -6.64 -14.86
C TYR A 285 -7.70 -6.38 -13.38
N THR A 286 -8.78 -6.96 -12.85
CA THR A 286 -9.21 -6.79 -11.46
C THR A 286 -8.18 -7.33 -10.47
N TYR A 287 -7.69 -8.56 -10.70
CA TYR A 287 -6.72 -9.21 -9.83
C TYR A 287 -5.40 -8.44 -9.74
N TYR A 288 -4.83 -8.09 -10.88
CA TYR A 288 -3.51 -7.44 -10.90
C TYR A 288 -3.58 -5.97 -10.55
N ASN A 289 -4.63 -5.25 -10.91
CA ASN A 289 -4.83 -3.86 -10.49
C ASN A 289 -5.04 -3.74 -8.98
N SER A 290 -5.89 -4.59 -8.41
CA SER A 290 -6.12 -4.60 -6.95
C SER A 290 -4.83 -4.91 -6.20
N ARG A 291 -4.07 -5.92 -6.60
CA ARG A 291 -2.78 -6.27 -5.97
C ARG A 291 -1.72 -5.18 -6.15
N SER A 292 -1.64 -4.56 -7.31
CA SER A 292 -0.72 -3.45 -7.56
C SER A 292 -1.07 -2.22 -6.73
N ALA A 293 -2.36 -1.91 -6.56
CA ALA A 293 -2.82 -0.83 -5.70
C ALA A 293 -2.49 -1.11 -4.23
N ILE A 294 -2.79 -2.32 -3.75
CA ILE A 294 -2.46 -2.76 -2.39
C ILE A 294 -0.94 -2.74 -2.14
N ALA A 295 -0.15 -3.24 -3.09
CA ALA A 295 1.32 -3.24 -2.96
C ALA A 295 1.89 -1.82 -2.92
N ARG A 296 1.40 -0.92 -3.80
CA ARG A 296 1.78 0.51 -3.80
C ARG A 296 1.39 1.20 -2.50
N MET A 297 0.18 0.96 -2.01
CA MET A 297 -0.28 1.52 -0.75
C MET A 297 0.57 1.04 0.42
N ARG A 298 0.88 -0.27 0.51
CA ARG A 298 1.77 -0.83 1.53
C ARG A 298 3.17 -0.21 1.48
N GLN A 299 3.74 -0.04 0.28
CA GLN A 299 5.06 0.58 0.12
C GLN A 299 5.05 2.05 0.53
N LYS A 300 4.09 2.85 0.04
CA LYS A 300 3.95 4.26 0.42
C LYS A 300 3.75 4.43 1.93
N SER A 301 2.90 3.60 2.53
CA SER A 301 2.68 3.60 3.98
C SER A 301 3.96 3.27 4.76
N ALA A 302 4.73 2.26 4.32
CA ALA A 302 6.00 1.90 4.94
C ALA A 302 7.04 3.02 4.86
N ASP A 303 7.17 3.67 3.69
CA ASP A 303 8.10 4.79 3.47
C ASP A 303 7.74 5.99 4.35
N LEU A 304 6.45 6.35 4.42
CA LEU A 304 5.97 7.43 5.27
C LEU A 304 6.16 7.12 6.76
N ARG A 305 5.87 5.89 7.19
CA ARG A 305 6.11 5.43 8.56
C ARG A 305 7.56 5.58 8.96
N HIS A 306 8.47 5.06 8.15
CA HIS A 306 9.91 5.15 8.41
C HIS A 306 10.37 6.61 8.52
N LEU A 307 9.89 7.47 7.62
CA LEU A 307 10.20 8.90 7.64
C LEU A 307 9.70 9.58 8.92
N VAL A 308 8.41 9.38 9.26
CA VAL A 308 7.79 10.01 10.45
C VAL A 308 8.40 9.45 11.73
N GLN A 309 8.72 8.15 11.80
CA GLN A 309 9.39 7.54 12.93
C GLN A 309 10.76 8.18 13.20
N ASN A 310 11.57 8.39 12.16
CA ASN A 310 12.85 9.08 12.28
C ASN A 310 12.70 10.53 12.79
N LEU A 311 11.65 11.24 12.35
CA LEU A 311 11.36 12.58 12.82
C LEU A 311 10.94 12.56 14.30
N ILE A 312 10.07 11.64 14.71
CA ILE A 312 9.65 11.44 16.10
C ILE A 312 10.87 11.20 17.01
N GLU A 313 11.74 10.25 16.64
CA GLU A 313 12.92 9.92 17.43
C GLU A 313 13.87 11.11 17.59
N ARG A 314 14.10 11.86 16.51
CA ARG A 314 14.95 13.05 16.53
C ARG A 314 14.34 14.15 17.41
N THR A 315 13.04 14.39 17.28
CA THR A 315 12.32 15.43 18.06
C THR A 315 12.21 15.03 19.53
N ALA A 316 11.97 13.76 19.84
CA ALA A 316 11.95 13.25 21.21
C ALA A 316 13.32 13.39 21.91
N LYS A 317 14.43 13.07 21.22
CA LYS A 317 15.78 13.29 21.74
C LYS A 317 16.05 14.77 22.03
N LYS A 318 15.59 15.66 21.12
CA LYS A 318 15.70 17.11 21.31
C LYS A 318 14.91 17.58 22.52
N ALA A 319 13.67 17.12 22.70
CA ALA A 319 12.81 17.46 23.84
C ALA A 319 13.43 16.98 25.17
N ASP A 320 13.97 15.76 25.22
CA ASP A 320 14.65 15.23 26.42
C ASP A 320 15.88 16.06 26.79
N LEU A 321 16.70 16.42 25.80
CA LEU A 321 17.86 17.28 26.04
C LEU A 321 17.45 18.66 26.58
N GLN A 322 16.41 19.27 26.00
CA GLN A 322 15.88 20.56 26.45
C GLN A 322 15.32 20.50 27.86
N ARG A 323 14.58 19.43 28.21
CA ARG A 323 14.08 19.21 29.60
C ARG A 323 15.22 19.11 30.61
N ARG A 324 16.28 18.35 30.30
CA ARG A 324 17.46 18.21 31.16
C ARG A 324 18.16 19.56 31.33
N GLN A 325 18.37 20.29 30.25
CA GLN A 325 18.96 21.65 30.31
C GLN A 325 18.08 22.63 31.09
N LEU A 326 16.75 22.54 30.97
CA LEU A 326 15.80 23.36 31.70
C LEU A 326 15.90 23.08 33.22
N SER A 327 15.91 21.78 33.62
CA SER A 327 16.10 21.39 35.02
C SER A 327 17.43 21.89 35.60
N ASP A 328 18.51 21.88 34.81
CA ASP A 328 19.80 22.43 35.26
C ASP A 328 19.74 23.94 35.58
N THR A 329 18.78 24.68 35.01
CA THR A 329 18.58 26.10 35.31
C THR A 329 17.95 26.36 36.66
N ASP A 330 17.38 25.35 37.33
CA ASP A 330 16.78 25.51 38.68
C ASP A 330 17.80 25.95 39.73
N LYS A 331 19.09 25.68 39.49
CA LYS A 331 20.21 26.16 40.29
C LYS A 331 20.36 27.68 40.29
N ARG A 332 19.63 28.43 39.42
CA ARG A 332 19.72 29.88 39.30
C ARG A 332 19.38 30.60 40.62
N GLU A 333 18.33 30.12 41.30
CA GLU A 333 17.91 30.77 42.57
C GLU A 333 19.00 30.67 43.63
N LYS A 334 19.73 29.56 43.70
CA LYS A 334 20.89 29.41 44.60
C LYS A 334 21.96 30.49 44.33
N TYR A 335 22.25 30.77 43.06
CA TYR A 335 23.26 31.77 42.72
C TYR A 335 22.76 33.20 42.98
N ARG A 336 21.45 33.47 42.85
CA ARG A 336 20.84 34.72 43.26
C ARG A 336 21.02 34.97 44.76
N ILE A 337 20.64 33.95 45.56
CA ILE A 337 20.76 34.00 47.02
C ILE A 337 22.23 34.20 47.44
N TYR A 338 23.18 33.50 46.84
CA TYR A 338 24.60 33.68 47.13
C TYR A 338 25.08 35.11 46.84
N GLY A 339 24.69 35.67 45.70
CA GLY A 339 25.02 37.05 45.34
C GLY A 339 24.42 38.09 46.31
N GLU A 340 23.14 37.92 46.70
CA GLU A 340 22.45 38.80 47.64
C GLU A 340 23.05 38.75 49.05
N LEU A 341 23.30 37.54 49.57
CA LEU A 341 23.89 37.36 50.90
C LEU A 341 25.32 37.90 50.97
N LEU A 342 26.14 37.72 49.93
CA LEU A 342 27.48 38.31 49.86
C LEU A 342 27.45 39.84 49.74
N ASN A 343 26.46 40.44 49.07
CA ASN A 343 26.29 41.86 49.06
C ASN A 343 25.84 42.41 50.42
N ALA A 344 25.04 41.65 51.18
CA ALA A 344 24.54 42.07 52.50
C ALA A 344 25.58 41.91 53.61
N TYR A 345 26.32 40.81 53.61
CA TYR A 345 27.22 40.44 54.75
C TYR A 345 28.71 40.35 54.35
N GLY A 346 29.05 40.55 53.04
CA GLY A 346 30.41 40.34 52.56
C GLY A 346 31.46 41.33 53.03
N TYR A 347 31.06 42.37 53.74
CA TYR A 347 31.97 43.37 54.34
C TYR A 347 32.81 42.80 55.50
N ASP A 348 32.31 41.77 56.19
CA ASP A 348 33.01 41.00 57.23
C ASP A 348 33.76 39.79 56.76
N CYS A 349 33.75 39.54 55.44
CA CYS A 349 34.39 38.36 54.84
C CYS A 349 35.93 38.46 54.89
N PRO A 350 36.66 37.47 55.46
CA PRO A 350 38.11 37.52 55.47
C PRO A 350 38.70 37.52 54.04
N PRO A 351 39.79 38.24 53.80
CA PRO A 351 40.51 38.14 52.52
C PRO A 351 41.02 36.71 52.30
N ASP A 352 41.07 36.27 51.08
CA ASP A 352 41.51 34.94 50.64
C ASP A 352 40.67 33.74 51.16
N ALA A 353 39.44 33.97 51.67
CA ALA A 353 38.53 32.93 52.12
C ALA A 353 38.06 32.05 50.98
N LYS A 354 38.08 30.70 51.16
CA LYS A 354 37.53 29.75 50.19
C LYS A 354 36.03 29.52 50.34
N SER A 355 35.49 29.91 51.49
CA SER A 355 34.06 29.85 51.79
C SER A 355 33.72 30.88 52.87
N TYR A 356 32.48 31.32 52.88
CA TYR A 356 31.97 32.21 53.89
C TYR A 356 30.62 31.74 54.42
N GLU A 357 30.49 31.65 55.75
CA GLU A 357 29.26 31.24 56.41
C GLU A 357 28.43 32.48 56.79
N VAL A 358 27.20 32.55 56.29
CA VAL A 358 26.30 33.69 56.47
C VAL A 358 24.91 33.20 56.85
N PHE A 359 24.17 34.08 57.56
CA PHE A 359 22.78 33.82 57.87
C PHE A 359 21.90 34.05 56.64
N ASN A 360 21.19 33.00 56.24
CA ASN A 360 20.27 33.05 55.11
C ASN A 360 18.86 33.45 55.62
N TYR A 361 18.50 34.69 55.45
CA TYR A 361 17.22 35.25 55.87
C TYR A 361 16.01 34.74 55.05
N TYR A 362 16.23 33.98 53.99
CA TYR A 362 15.15 33.31 53.25
C TYR A 362 14.73 31.98 53.87
N THR A 363 15.65 31.30 54.58
CA THR A 363 15.41 29.97 55.14
C THR A 363 15.59 29.90 56.64
N ASP A 364 15.95 31.02 57.30
CA ASP A 364 16.30 31.15 58.73
C ASP A 364 17.39 30.16 59.17
N GLN A 365 18.37 29.91 58.30
CA GLN A 365 19.47 28.94 58.58
C GLN A 365 20.82 29.53 58.16
N MET A 366 21.89 29.05 58.79
CA MET A 366 23.25 29.32 58.34
C MET A 366 23.53 28.65 57.00
N MET A 367 24.18 29.37 56.09
CA MET A 367 24.52 28.89 54.74
C MET A 367 25.98 29.15 54.44
N THR A 368 26.70 28.11 53.97
CA THR A 368 28.07 28.26 53.50
C THR A 368 28.13 28.58 52.03
N ILE A 369 28.67 29.73 51.65
CA ILE A 369 28.84 30.20 50.28
C ILE A 369 30.29 29.91 49.86
N PRO A 370 30.53 29.13 48.80
CA PRO A 370 31.88 28.91 48.25
C PRO A 370 32.39 30.23 47.62
N LEU A 371 33.66 30.55 47.85
CA LEU A 371 34.31 31.74 47.31
C LEU A 371 35.53 31.38 46.47
N ASP A 372 35.81 32.22 45.50
CA ASP A 372 37.09 32.24 44.81
C ASP A 372 38.05 33.12 45.64
N PRO A 373 39.11 32.52 46.23
CA PRO A 373 40.01 33.27 47.15
C PRO A 373 40.84 34.36 46.46
N THR A 374 40.88 34.36 45.13
CA THR A 374 41.57 35.38 44.32
C THR A 374 40.70 36.64 44.09
N MET A 375 39.45 36.64 44.57
CA MET A 375 38.46 37.67 44.36
C MET A 375 37.94 38.18 45.72
N THR A 376 37.61 39.45 45.75
CA THR A 376 36.89 40.03 46.90
C THR A 376 35.48 39.48 47.03
N ALA A 377 34.84 39.60 48.19
CA ALA A 377 33.45 39.19 48.40
C ALA A 377 32.50 39.88 47.38
N LYS A 378 32.72 41.13 47.04
CA LYS A 378 31.95 41.89 46.04
C LYS A 378 32.13 41.31 44.63
N GLU A 379 33.34 40.96 44.23
CA GLU A 379 33.62 40.34 42.93
C GLU A 379 33.03 38.93 42.84
N ASN A 380 33.10 38.15 43.93
CA ASN A 380 32.41 36.85 44.02
C ASN A 380 30.88 37.02 43.90
N ALA A 381 30.29 38.03 44.56
CA ALA A 381 28.86 38.36 44.43
C ALA A 381 28.50 38.68 42.97
N GLN A 382 29.30 39.50 42.29
CA GLN A 382 29.09 39.85 40.90
C GLN A 382 29.16 38.61 40.00
N LYS A 383 30.13 37.72 40.22
CA LYS A 383 30.30 36.44 39.49
C LYS A 383 29.06 35.53 39.69
N TYR A 384 28.48 35.49 40.88
CA TYR A 384 27.25 34.78 41.14
C TYR A 384 26.03 35.42 40.45
N PHE A 385 25.92 36.71 40.40
CA PHE A 385 24.85 37.40 39.65
C PHE A 385 24.98 37.22 38.13
N GLU A 386 26.20 37.23 37.59
CA GLU A 386 26.43 36.91 36.18
C GLU A 386 25.95 35.50 35.84
N ARG A 387 26.26 34.53 36.74
CA ARG A 387 25.83 33.15 36.60
C ARG A 387 24.31 33.00 36.70
N TYR A 388 23.68 33.71 37.65
CA TYR A 388 22.22 33.80 37.76
C TYR A 388 21.58 34.35 36.48
N ASN A 389 22.07 35.50 36.01
CA ASN A 389 21.52 36.15 34.82
C ASN A 389 21.66 35.28 33.56
N LYS A 390 22.78 34.57 33.40
CA LYS A 390 22.98 33.61 32.32
C LYS A 390 21.95 32.48 32.40
N LEU A 391 21.78 31.86 33.55
CA LEU A 391 20.82 30.75 33.75
C LEU A 391 19.37 31.23 33.61
N LYS A 392 19.03 32.45 34.05
CA LYS A 392 17.71 33.05 33.89
C LYS A 392 17.35 33.23 32.42
N ARG A 393 18.25 33.80 31.60
CA ARG A 393 18.04 33.92 30.13
C ARG A 393 17.89 32.55 29.48
N THR A 394 18.69 31.57 29.90
CA THR A 394 18.60 30.19 29.41
C THR A 394 17.26 29.55 29.78
N PHE A 395 16.77 29.77 31.02
CA PHE A 395 15.47 29.28 31.46
C PHE A 395 14.33 29.87 30.62
N GLU A 396 14.30 31.19 30.42
CA GLU A 396 13.27 31.87 29.64
C GLU A 396 13.23 31.33 28.18
N ALA A 397 14.40 31.21 27.54
CA ALA A 397 14.49 30.69 26.18
C ALA A 397 14.10 29.19 26.07
N LEU A 398 14.59 28.36 27.00
CA LEU A 398 14.31 26.93 26.98
C LEU A 398 12.86 26.61 27.32
N SER A 399 12.22 27.39 28.23
CA SER A 399 10.80 27.19 28.57
C SER A 399 9.91 27.27 27.34
N THR A 400 10.13 28.27 26.47
CA THR A 400 9.38 28.44 25.24
C THR A 400 9.72 27.33 24.22
N LEU A 401 11.03 27.08 23.99
CA LEU A 401 11.50 26.09 23.04
C LEU A 401 11.09 24.64 23.39
N THR A 402 11.01 24.33 24.69
CA THR A 402 10.57 23.01 25.13
C THR A 402 9.09 22.78 24.79
N VAL A 403 8.23 23.75 25.05
CA VAL A 403 6.81 23.69 24.71
C VAL A 403 6.61 23.56 23.19
N GLU A 404 7.35 24.34 22.40
CA GLU A 404 7.30 24.24 20.93
C GLU A 404 7.71 22.84 20.44
N THR A 405 8.79 22.27 21.00
CA THR A 405 9.30 20.95 20.62
C THR A 405 8.34 19.83 21.06
N GLU A 406 7.69 19.97 22.22
CA GLU A 406 6.66 19.04 22.68
C GLU A 406 5.41 19.07 21.80
N ASN A 407 4.97 20.24 21.38
CA ASN A 407 3.87 20.38 20.43
C ASN A 407 4.22 19.80 19.05
N GLU A 408 5.47 19.97 18.60
CA GLU A 408 5.98 19.35 17.38
C GLU A 408 5.96 17.83 17.48
N LEU A 409 6.40 17.27 18.60
CA LEU A 409 6.38 15.82 18.85
C LEU A 409 4.95 15.27 18.84
N ALA A 410 4.03 15.91 19.56
CA ALA A 410 2.62 15.54 19.57
C ALA A 410 1.98 15.55 18.18
N HIS A 411 2.32 16.56 17.35
CA HIS A 411 1.87 16.63 15.97
C HIS A 411 2.43 15.50 15.10
N LEU A 412 3.71 15.16 15.23
CA LEU A 412 4.31 14.02 14.51
C LEU A 412 3.68 12.68 14.93
N GLU A 413 3.38 12.50 16.22
CA GLU A 413 2.66 11.32 16.70
C GLU A 413 1.23 11.24 16.16
N SER A 414 0.53 12.36 15.99
CA SER A 414 -0.79 12.38 15.37
C SER A 414 -0.73 12.01 13.88
N ILE A 415 0.31 12.47 13.16
CA ILE A 415 0.55 12.06 11.77
C ILE A 415 0.84 10.55 11.68
N MET A 416 1.61 9.98 12.60
CA MET A 416 1.85 8.53 12.64
C MET A 416 0.53 7.77 12.81
N THR A 417 -0.34 8.21 13.70
CA THR A 417 -1.67 7.63 13.89
C THR A 417 -2.52 7.76 12.61
N SER A 418 -2.44 8.89 11.91
CA SER A 418 -3.13 9.08 10.62
C SER A 418 -2.66 8.08 9.56
N ILE A 419 -1.35 7.74 9.52
CA ILE A 419 -0.82 6.71 8.62
C ILE A 419 -1.38 5.31 8.96
N ASP A 420 -1.59 5.04 10.27
CA ASP A 420 -2.17 3.77 10.73
C ASP A 420 -3.68 3.64 10.40
N ILE A 421 -4.37 4.76 10.27
CA ILE A 421 -5.79 4.86 9.95
C ILE A 421 -6.05 4.89 8.44
N ALA A 422 -5.06 5.30 7.63
CA ALA A 422 -5.19 5.46 6.20
C ALA A 422 -5.65 4.17 5.50
N ALA A 423 -6.72 4.24 4.72
CA ALA A 423 -7.31 3.11 3.98
C ALA A 423 -7.02 3.18 2.47
N SER A 424 -6.58 4.32 1.95
CA SER A 424 -6.38 4.53 0.51
C SER A 424 -5.11 5.31 0.19
N ASP A 425 -4.67 5.24 -1.07
CA ASP A 425 -3.58 6.06 -1.61
C ASP A 425 -3.85 7.57 -1.46
N VAL A 426 -5.12 7.98 -1.56
CA VAL A 426 -5.52 9.39 -1.41
C VAL A 426 -5.31 9.88 0.02
N ASP A 427 -5.59 9.03 1.02
CA ASP A 427 -5.33 9.32 2.43
C ASP A 427 -3.84 9.55 2.68
N LEU A 428 -2.96 8.69 2.12
CA LEU A 428 -1.51 8.82 2.25
C LEU A 428 -0.95 10.05 1.53
N ASP A 429 -1.51 10.43 0.39
CA ASP A 429 -1.13 11.63 -0.34
C ASP A 429 -1.51 12.92 0.43
N GLU A 430 -2.65 12.93 1.15
CA GLU A 430 -3.01 14.03 2.05
C GLU A 430 -2.06 14.15 3.25
N ILE A 431 -1.70 13.02 3.86
CA ILE A 431 -0.70 12.99 4.94
C ILE A 431 0.66 13.49 4.45
N ARG A 432 1.08 13.10 3.26
CA ARG A 432 2.33 13.58 2.65
C ARG A 432 2.30 15.10 2.40
N ARG A 433 1.15 15.63 1.99
CA ARG A 433 0.94 17.09 1.86
C ARG A 433 1.07 17.79 3.19
N GLU A 434 0.46 17.27 4.26
CA GLU A 434 0.58 17.81 5.61
C GLU A 434 2.03 17.89 6.09
N LEU A 435 2.82 16.82 5.85
CA LEU A 435 4.25 16.81 6.14
C LEU A 435 5.02 17.87 5.34
N GLY A 436 4.66 18.09 4.08
CA GLY A 436 5.24 19.13 3.23
C GLY A 436 4.91 20.55 3.69
N GLU A 437 3.64 20.84 3.95
CA GLU A 437 3.15 22.15 4.42
C GLU A 437 3.65 22.47 5.83
N SER A 438 3.83 21.45 6.66
CA SER A 438 4.42 21.59 8.00
C SER A 438 5.95 21.75 7.98
N GLY A 439 6.59 21.63 6.81
CA GLY A 439 8.04 21.82 6.63
C GLY A 439 8.91 20.61 7.00
N TYR A 440 8.32 19.45 7.26
CA TYR A 440 9.07 18.23 7.60
C TYR A 440 9.73 17.57 6.39
N ILE A 441 9.17 17.76 5.19
CA ILE A 441 9.73 17.28 3.92
C ILE A 441 9.75 18.39 2.88
N LYS A 442 10.64 18.26 1.88
CA LYS A 442 10.67 19.20 0.76
C LYS A 442 9.43 19.00 -0.12
N SER A 443 8.66 20.04 -0.32
CA SER A 443 7.53 20.02 -1.26
C SER A 443 8.04 20.06 -2.69
N HIS A 444 7.78 19.00 -3.48
CA HIS A 444 8.16 18.89 -4.89
C HIS A 444 6.97 19.20 -5.82
N GLY A 445 6.25 20.28 -5.61
CA GLY A 445 5.16 20.70 -6.48
C GLY A 445 5.28 22.15 -6.94
N PRO A 446 4.92 22.50 -8.18
CA PRO A 446 4.85 23.89 -8.60
C PRO A 446 3.78 24.62 -7.77
N LYS A 447 4.18 25.68 -7.08
CA LYS A 447 3.27 26.59 -6.40
C LYS A 447 2.31 27.18 -7.45
N GLY A 448 1.00 26.87 -7.35
CA GLY A 448 -0.02 27.58 -8.13
C GLY A 448 -0.98 26.76 -9.00
N ARG A 449 -0.96 25.43 -9.07
CA ARG A 449 -2.04 24.67 -9.70
C ARG A 449 -3.18 24.45 -8.69
N LYS A 450 -4.39 24.91 -9.04
CA LYS A 450 -5.63 24.51 -8.35
C LYS A 450 -5.71 22.98 -8.38
N ASP A 451 -5.71 22.39 -7.19
CA ASP A 451 -5.71 20.94 -7.00
C ASP A 451 -7.11 20.41 -7.31
N ASN A 452 -7.29 19.86 -8.51
CA ASN A 452 -8.53 19.21 -8.96
C ASN A 452 -8.56 17.72 -8.55
N ARG A 453 -7.79 17.34 -7.51
CA ARG A 453 -7.70 15.95 -7.05
C ARG A 453 -8.92 15.56 -6.22
N ARG A 454 -9.24 14.27 -6.22
CA ARG A 454 -10.28 13.72 -5.36
C ARG A 454 -9.94 14.05 -3.91
N LYS A 455 -10.87 14.71 -3.20
CA LYS A 455 -10.75 14.93 -1.77
C LYS A 455 -10.98 13.61 -1.04
N CYS A 456 -10.19 13.35 -0.03
CA CYS A 456 -10.40 12.25 0.89
C CYS A 456 -11.72 12.43 1.63
N VAL A 457 -12.51 11.36 1.76
CA VAL A 457 -13.82 11.37 2.44
C VAL A 457 -13.62 10.79 3.85
N PRO A 458 -14.14 11.44 4.91
CA PRO A 458 -14.10 10.90 6.27
C PRO A 458 -14.87 9.58 6.37
N TYR A 459 -14.58 8.76 7.38
CA TYR A 459 -15.42 7.61 7.67
C TYR A 459 -16.79 8.08 8.13
N HIS A 460 -17.82 7.45 7.59
CA HIS A 460 -19.22 7.70 7.96
C HIS A 460 -19.84 6.40 8.47
N TYR A 461 -20.25 6.40 9.72
CA TYR A 461 -20.91 5.30 10.40
C TYR A 461 -22.35 5.67 10.76
N LEU A 462 -23.19 4.66 10.89
CA LEU A 462 -24.55 4.79 11.42
C LEU A 462 -24.60 4.08 12.77
N SER A 463 -25.03 4.81 13.82
CA SER A 463 -25.26 4.21 15.13
C SER A 463 -26.45 3.28 15.15
N SER A 464 -26.57 2.43 16.17
CA SER A 464 -27.73 1.56 16.38
C SER A 464 -29.04 2.34 16.54
N ASP A 465 -28.97 3.58 17.00
CA ASP A 465 -30.12 4.48 17.20
C ASP A 465 -30.39 5.39 15.99
N GLY A 466 -29.66 5.18 14.87
CA GLY A 466 -29.84 5.92 13.61
C GLY A 466 -29.28 7.34 13.63
N PHE A 467 -28.16 7.57 14.34
CA PHE A 467 -27.38 8.80 14.28
C PHE A 467 -26.20 8.63 13.33
N ASP A 468 -25.94 9.66 12.55
CA ASP A 468 -24.76 9.73 11.69
C ASP A 468 -23.52 10.09 12.54
N ILE A 469 -22.46 9.28 12.41
CA ILE A 469 -21.19 9.48 13.11
C ILE A 469 -20.08 9.60 12.07
N TYR A 470 -19.32 10.69 12.13
CA TYR A 470 -18.21 10.96 11.22
C TYR A 470 -16.88 10.90 11.95
N VAL A 471 -15.88 10.28 11.30
CA VAL A 471 -14.53 10.11 11.86
C VAL A 471 -13.49 10.62 10.88
N GLY A 472 -12.64 11.54 11.32
CA GLY A 472 -11.56 12.09 10.50
C GLY A 472 -10.39 11.13 10.38
N LYS A 473 -9.80 11.03 9.19
CA LYS A 473 -8.67 10.13 8.89
C LYS A 473 -7.30 10.79 9.08
N ASN A 474 -7.23 12.11 9.09
CA ASN A 474 -6.02 12.91 9.26
C ASN A 474 -6.32 14.25 9.92
N ASN A 475 -5.29 15.02 10.25
CA ASN A 475 -5.45 16.28 10.96
C ASN A 475 -6.23 17.34 10.17
N TYR A 476 -6.13 17.38 8.84
CA TYR A 476 -6.94 18.28 8.01
C TYR A 476 -8.42 17.92 8.07
N GLN A 477 -8.76 16.64 7.98
CA GLN A 477 -10.14 16.20 8.12
C GLN A 477 -10.69 16.40 9.53
N ASN A 478 -9.88 16.14 10.56
CA ASN A 478 -10.24 16.44 11.95
C ASN A 478 -10.63 17.90 12.10
N GLU A 479 -9.86 18.80 11.51
CA GLU A 479 -10.16 20.23 11.51
C GLU A 479 -11.41 20.58 10.70
N GLU A 480 -11.52 20.02 9.48
CA GLU A 480 -12.68 20.27 8.61
C GLU A 480 -13.98 19.77 9.24
N LEU A 481 -13.98 18.55 9.79
CA LEU A 481 -15.12 17.99 10.52
C LEU A 481 -15.53 18.85 11.72
N THR A 482 -14.55 19.26 12.53
CA THR A 482 -14.84 20.00 13.75
C THR A 482 -15.30 21.43 13.49
N PHE A 483 -14.67 22.16 12.54
CA PHE A 483 -14.87 23.60 12.42
C PHE A 483 -15.69 24.05 11.20
N LYS A 484 -15.86 23.17 10.18
CA LYS A 484 -16.63 23.51 8.99
C LYS A 484 -17.87 22.67 8.81
N PHE A 485 -17.80 21.38 9.20
CA PHE A 485 -18.89 20.42 9.00
C PHE A 485 -19.85 20.38 10.21
N ALA A 486 -19.32 20.17 11.41
CA ALA A 486 -20.13 20.02 12.62
C ALA A 486 -20.83 21.33 13.03
N GLN A 487 -22.09 21.21 13.40
CA GLN A 487 -22.89 22.31 13.96
C GLN A 487 -22.60 22.51 15.45
N GLY A 488 -23.00 23.63 16.01
CA GLY A 488 -22.69 24.00 17.41
C GLY A 488 -23.16 22.98 18.45
N ASN A 489 -24.30 22.33 18.22
CA ASN A 489 -24.90 21.35 19.12
C ASN A 489 -24.49 19.91 18.86
N ASP A 490 -23.73 19.65 17.78
CA ASP A 490 -23.20 18.31 17.53
C ASP A 490 -22.18 17.93 18.61
N ILE A 491 -22.04 16.65 18.88
CA ILE A 491 -21.12 16.16 19.90
C ILE A 491 -19.78 15.83 19.26
N TRP A 492 -18.73 16.50 19.75
CA TRP A 492 -17.35 16.21 19.42
C TRP A 492 -16.77 15.26 20.46
N MET A 493 -16.00 14.25 20.01
CA MET A 493 -15.36 13.25 20.85
C MET A 493 -13.93 12.99 20.40
N HIS A 494 -13.06 12.65 21.37
CA HIS A 494 -11.66 12.31 21.12
C HIS A 494 -11.08 11.45 22.24
N ALA A 495 -10.17 10.52 21.90
CA ALA A 495 -9.45 9.72 22.89
C ALA A 495 -8.57 10.62 23.78
N LYS A 496 -8.77 10.55 25.09
CA LYS A 496 -8.15 11.45 26.06
C LYS A 496 -6.63 11.30 26.10
N LYS A 497 -5.90 12.41 25.98
CA LYS A 497 -4.43 12.48 26.04
C LYS A 497 -3.71 11.52 25.08
N THR A 498 -4.34 11.12 24.00
CA THR A 498 -3.82 10.12 23.06
C THR A 498 -4.05 10.63 21.63
N PRO A 499 -3.05 10.58 20.73
CA PRO A 499 -3.26 10.92 19.33
C PRO A 499 -4.37 10.06 18.71
N GLY A 500 -5.28 10.70 17.96
CA GLY A 500 -6.43 10.01 17.38
C GLY A 500 -7.29 10.90 16.48
N SER A 501 -8.38 10.33 16.00
CA SER A 501 -9.37 10.99 15.18
C SER A 501 -10.34 11.82 16.00
N HIS A 502 -10.80 12.94 15.42
CA HIS A 502 -12.01 13.59 15.88
C HIS A 502 -13.22 12.79 15.41
N VAL A 503 -14.13 12.53 16.32
CA VAL A 503 -15.40 11.87 16.06
C VAL A 503 -16.52 12.87 16.29
N ILE A 504 -17.45 12.97 15.32
CA ILE A 504 -18.59 13.88 15.39
C ILE A 504 -19.86 13.08 15.33
N ILE A 505 -20.71 13.19 16.35
CA ILE A 505 -22.10 12.71 16.30
C ILE A 505 -22.96 13.87 15.78
N GLN A 506 -23.61 13.67 14.65
CA GLN A 506 -24.52 14.66 14.09
C GLN A 506 -25.88 14.54 14.77
N THR A 507 -26.22 15.51 15.63
CA THR A 507 -27.41 15.42 16.45
C THR A 507 -28.68 15.76 15.69
N ASN A 508 -28.60 16.64 14.70
CA ASN A 508 -29.76 17.19 13.98
C ASN A 508 -30.87 17.70 14.92
N GLY A 509 -30.48 18.23 16.10
CA GLY A 509 -31.38 18.74 17.12
C GLY A 509 -32.09 17.67 17.97
N ARG A 510 -31.73 16.38 17.82
CA ARG A 510 -32.25 15.28 18.63
C ARG A 510 -31.37 15.08 19.86
N GLU A 511 -31.95 14.58 20.94
CA GLU A 511 -31.19 14.11 22.10
C GLU A 511 -30.49 12.79 21.75
N VAL A 512 -29.19 12.71 22.10
CA VAL A 512 -28.35 11.57 21.78
C VAL A 512 -28.45 10.52 22.89
N PRO A 513 -28.86 9.27 22.60
CA PRO A 513 -28.92 8.20 23.60
C PRO A 513 -27.52 7.78 24.09
N ASP A 514 -27.43 7.26 25.31
CA ASP A 514 -26.19 6.77 25.93
C ASP A 514 -25.48 5.74 25.07
N ARG A 515 -26.21 4.84 24.43
CA ARG A 515 -25.67 3.82 23.52
C ARG A 515 -24.93 4.45 22.33
N THR A 516 -25.44 5.51 21.74
CA THR A 516 -24.77 6.23 20.65
C THR A 516 -23.49 6.90 21.14
N TYR A 517 -23.43 7.41 22.40
CA TYR A 517 -22.19 7.89 23.01
C TYR A 517 -21.16 6.76 23.17
N GLU A 518 -21.56 5.59 23.64
CA GLU A 518 -20.67 4.44 23.77
C GLU A 518 -20.11 3.98 22.42
N GLU A 519 -20.96 3.90 21.40
CA GLU A 519 -20.60 3.52 20.03
C GLU A 519 -19.63 4.53 19.40
N ALA A 520 -19.89 5.83 19.52
CA ALA A 520 -18.99 6.87 19.04
C ALA A 520 -17.68 6.92 19.85
N GLY A 521 -17.74 6.64 21.15
CA GLY A 521 -16.58 6.47 22.02
C GLY A 521 -15.70 5.30 21.56
N SER A 522 -16.32 4.17 21.19
CA SER A 522 -15.60 3.02 20.63
C SER A 522 -14.88 3.38 19.31
N LEU A 523 -15.50 4.16 18.44
CA LEU A 523 -14.84 4.69 17.24
C LEU A 523 -13.66 5.60 17.59
N ALA A 524 -13.78 6.47 18.59
CA ALA A 524 -12.69 7.35 19.01
C ALA A 524 -11.49 6.55 19.54
N VAL A 525 -11.71 5.46 20.28
CA VAL A 525 -10.63 4.57 20.73
C VAL A 525 -10.04 3.77 19.57
N TYR A 526 -10.89 3.19 18.70
CA TYR A 526 -10.46 2.39 17.55
C TYR A 526 -9.59 3.19 16.58
N TYR A 527 -9.93 4.45 16.31
CA TYR A 527 -9.17 5.35 15.44
C TYR A 527 -8.20 6.23 16.22
N SER A 528 -7.53 5.65 17.22
CA SER A 528 -6.49 6.30 18.01
C SER A 528 -5.30 5.38 18.29
N LYS A 529 -4.23 5.92 18.84
CA LYS A 529 -3.07 5.13 19.33
C LYS A 529 -3.49 4.14 20.45
N ALA A 530 -4.63 4.35 21.10
CA ALA A 530 -5.16 3.47 22.14
C ALA A 530 -5.90 2.24 21.60
N LYS A 531 -5.96 2.01 20.30
CA LYS A 531 -6.66 0.88 19.64
C LYS A 531 -6.32 -0.51 20.23
N THR A 532 -5.10 -0.70 20.72
CA THR A 532 -4.65 -1.99 21.30
C THR A 532 -4.95 -2.13 22.80
N ALA A 533 -5.41 -1.06 23.44
CA ALA A 533 -5.80 -1.11 24.84
C ALA A 533 -7.21 -1.74 24.98
N PRO A 534 -7.46 -2.52 26.05
CA PRO A 534 -8.78 -3.12 26.24
C PRO A 534 -9.89 -2.08 26.45
N LYS A 535 -9.56 -0.95 27.05
CA LYS A 535 -10.44 0.23 27.25
C LYS A 535 -9.59 1.50 27.32
N ALA A 536 -10.16 2.64 26.89
CA ALA A 536 -9.54 3.95 27.03
C ALA A 536 -10.59 5.02 27.38
N GLU A 537 -10.13 6.11 28.04
CA GLU A 537 -10.96 7.28 28.29
C GLU A 537 -11.15 8.09 26.99
N VAL A 538 -12.38 8.56 26.77
CA VAL A 538 -12.77 9.41 25.65
C VAL A 538 -13.42 10.65 26.21
N ASP A 539 -12.88 11.82 25.86
CA ASP A 539 -13.49 13.10 26.18
C ASP A 539 -14.56 13.46 25.15
N TYR A 540 -15.68 14.00 25.61
CA TYR A 540 -16.75 14.48 24.74
C TYR A 540 -17.35 15.78 25.23
N ILE A 541 -17.80 16.58 24.27
CA ILE A 541 -18.38 17.90 24.56
C ILE A 541 -19.16 18.38 23.32
N GLU A 542 -20.12 19.29 23.50
CA GLU A 542 -20.72 19.98 22.36
C GLU A 542 -19.68 20.78 21.58
N ARG A 543 -19.73 20.69 20.25
CA ARG A 543 -18.75 21.30 19.33
C ARG A 543 -18.54 22.80 19.59
N LYS A 544 -19.57 23.57 19.97
CA LYS A 544 -19.47 25.01 20.24
C LYS A 544 -18.41 25.39 21.29
N PHE A 545 -18.06 24.46 22.19
CA PHE A 545 -17.05 24.65 23.23
C PHE A 545 -15.63 24.24 22.80
N VAL A 546 -15.48 23.62 21.62
CA VAL A 546 -14.17 23.27 21.05
C VAL A 546 -13.60 24.45 20.28
N LYS A 547 -12.38 24.89 20.61
CA LYS A 547 -11.71 26.06 20.03
C LYS A 547 -10.37 25.68 19.41
N LYS A 548 -9.98 26.41 18.36
CA LYS A 548 -8.63 26.32 17.77
C LYS A 548 -7.84 27.56 18.15
N PRO A 549 -6.72 27.44 18.89
CA PRO A 549 -5.84 28.56 19.14
C PRO A 549 -5.17 29.04 17.84
N ALA A 550 -4.95 30.37 17.74
CA ALA A 550 -4.27 30.94 16.58
C ALA A 550 -2.83 30.38 16.44
N GLY A 551 -2.40 30.11 15.23
CA GLY A 551 -1.04 29.63 14.92
C GLY A 551 -0.76 28.16 15.24
N THR A 552 -1.75 27.38 15.69
CA THR A 552 -1.57 25.94 15.95
C THR A 552 -1.65 25.10 14.66
N LYS A 553 -1.05 23.91 14.71
CA LYS A 553 -1.07 22.93 13.61
C LYS A 553 -2.51 22.43 13.34
N PRO A 554 -2.80 21.90 12.13
CA PRO A 554 -4.10 21.29 11.83
C PRO A 554 -4.47 20.21 12.85
N GLY A 555 -5.77 20.10 13.16
CA GLY A 555 -6.29 19.12 14.11
C GLY A 555 -6.06 19.42 15.59
N PHE A 556 -5.27 20.45 15.93
CA PHE A 556 -5.06 20.84 17.33
C PHE A 556 -6.25 21.64 17.85
N VAL A 557 -6.80 21.22 18.98
CA VAL A 557 -7.96 21.87 19.63
C VAL A 557 -7.75 22.03 21.12
N ILE A 558 -8.44 22.99 21.72
CA ILE A 558 -8.57 23.17 23.17
C ILE A 558 -10.04 23.20 23.54
N TYR A 559 -10.36 22.61 24.67
CA TYR A 559 -11.68 22.60 25.27
C TYR A 559 -11.57 22.62 26.80
N HIS A 560 -12.60 23.05 27.47
CA HIS A 560 -12.69 23.11 28.92
C HIS A 560 -14.05 22.55 29.35
N THR A 561 -14.14 22.02 30.57
CA THR A 561 -15.40 21.48 31.13
C THR A 561 -16.02 20.35 30.32
N ASN A 562 -15.18 19.46 29.78
CA ASN A 562 -15.62 18.26 29.06
C ASN A 562 -16.14 17.18 30.01
N TYR A 563 -16.94 16.28 29.44
CA TYR A 563 -17.28 15.00 30.04
C TYR A 563 -16.33 13.92 29.53
N SER A 564 -16.19 12.82 30.27
CA SER A 564 -15.40 11.67 29.86
C SER A 564 -16.18 10.38 30.05
N LEU A 565 -16.03 9.45 29.12
CA LEU A 565 -16.54 8.09 29.21
C LEU A 565 -15.39 7.09 28.96
N VAL A 566 -15.60 5.82 29.31
CA VAL A 566 -14.63 4.74 29.06
C VAL A 566 -15.21 3.83 28.00
N ALA A 567 -14.51 3.68 26.86
CA ALA A 567 -14.95 2.85 25.75
C ALA A 567 -13.90 1.78 25.40
N SER A 568 -14.34 0.69 24.77
CA SER A 568 -13.49 -0.33 24.17
C SER A 568 -13.32 -0.06 22.67
N PRO A 569 -12.26 -0.58 22.01
CA PRO A 569 -12.07 -0.40 20.57
C PRO A 569 -12.93 -1.34 19.71
N ASP A 570 -13.96 -1.96 20.26
CA ASP A 570 -14.85 -2.85 19.51
C ASP A 570 -15.89 -2.06 18.71
N ILE A 571 -15.82 -2.15 17.40
CA ILE A 571 -16.70 -1.49 16.44
C ILE A 571 -17.52 -2.49 15.60
N SER A 572 -17.53 -3.77 15.97
CA SER A 572 -18.15 -4.85 15.18
C SER A 572 -19.66 -4.68 14.98
N SER A 573 -20.33 -3.97 15.89
CA SER A 573 -21.77 -3.67 15.80
C SER A 573 -22.11 -2.47 14.91
N LEU A 574 -21.12 -1.68 14.50
CA LEU A 574 -21.33 -0.44 13.77
C LEU A 574 -21.28 -0.64 12.26
N LYS A 575 -22.24 -0.06 11.56
CA LYS A 575 -22.31 -0.13 10.10
C LYS A 575 -21.55 1.03 9.46
N LEU A 576 -20.45 0.72 8.75
CA LEU A 576 -19.77 1.67 7.89
C LEU A 576 -20.62 1.94 6.64
N ILE A 577 -20.92 3.21 6.38
CA ILE A 577 -21.71 3.66 5.23
C ILE A 577 -20.81 4.09 4.08
N SER A 578 -19.75 4.86 4.38
CA SER A 578 -18.79 5.34 3.37
C SER A 578 -17.43 5.69 3.98
N GLY A 579 -16.42 5.87 3.13
CA GLY A 579 -15.08 6.28 3.55
C GLY A 579 -14.08 5.13 3.70
N GLY A 580 -14.50 3.87 3.48
CA GLY A 580 -13.62 2.68 3.56
C GLY A 580 -12.97 2.28 2.23
N GLU A 581 -13.25 3.00 1.11
CA GLU A 581 -12.70 2.74 -0.24
C GLU A 581 -11.60 3.72 -0.61
#